data_4a5f960895ea1a8d3a57915a2b6083dc
#
_entry.id   4a5f960895ea1a8d3a57915a2b6083dc
#
_cell.length_a   1.000
_cell.length_b   1.000
_cell.length_c   1.000
_cell.angle_alpha   90.00
_cell.angle_beta   90.00
_cell.angle_gamma   90.00
#
_symmetry.space_group_name_H-M   'P 1'
#
loop_
_entity.id
_entity.type
_entity.pdbx_description
1 polymer ?
#
loop_
_entity_poly.entity_id
_entity_poly.type
_entity_poly.pdbx_seq_one_letter_code
_entity_poly.pdbx_strand_id
1 'polypeptide(L)'
;MKLFFIIGTTVFAIIFLWSCVKSNPETIPTLSSHQGEKLLSNHNYIFIDVRTKQEHDTSHIPNSTHFSIESLESRIDEIEKYKEKKIVVYCRSGNRSSKGTKILIKYGFEAMNLSGGMLQWKGPVDNN
;
A
#
# COMPACT_ATOMS: atom_id res chain seq x y z
N MET A 1 -18.78 -4.90 -71.18
CA MET A 1 -18.91 -5.48 -69.83
C MET A 1 -17.88 -4.88 -68.94
N LYS A 2 -18.29 -4.00 -68.03
CA LYS A 2 -17.39 -3.42 -67.06
C LYS A 2 -17.57 -4.18 -65.75
N LEU A 3 -16.52 -4.93 -65.38
CA LEU A 3 -16.47 -5.63 -64.10
C LEU A 3 -16.10 -4.61 -63.04
N PHE A 4 -17.05 -4.25 -62.18
CA PHE A 4 -16.75 -3.46 -61.01
C PHE A 4 -16.22 -4.38 -59.90
N PHE A 5 -14.93 -4.37 -59.70
CA PHE A 5 -14.34 -4.93 -58.49
C PHE A 5 -14.69 -4.03 -57.30
N ILE A 6 -15.65 -4.46 -56.52
CA ILE A 6 -15.89 -3.87 -55.22
C ILE A 6 -14.86 -4.47 -54.28
N ILE A 7 -13.78 -3.73 -54.05
CA ILE A 7 -12.84 -4.08 -53.00
C ILE A 7 -13.50 -3.66 -51.67
N GLY A 8 -14.12 -4.65 -51.05
CA GLY A 8 -14.59 -4.48 -49.69
C GLY A 8 -13.39 -4.36 -48.72
N THR A 9 -13.07 -3.13 -48.37
CA THR A 9 -12.17 -2.85 -47.24
C THR A 9 -12.90 -3.22 -45.97
N THR A 10 -12.74 -4.45 -45.52
CA THR A 10 -13.09 -4.84 -44.16
C THR A 10 -12.11 -4.13 -43.24
N VAL A 11 -12.52 -2.98 -42.76
CA VAL A 11 -11.88 -2.32 -41.63
C VAL A 11 -12.12 -3.23 -40.44
N PHE A 12 -11.14 -4.04 -40.14
CA PHE A 12 -11.07 -4.71 -38.85
C PHE A 12 -10.83 -3.61 -37.81
N ALA A 13 -11.92 -3.09 -37.27
CA ALA A 13 -11.87 -2.33 -36.04
C ALA A 13 -11.44 -3.29 -34.95
N ILE A 14 -10.14 -3.39 -34.73
CA ILE A 14 -9.60 -3.96 -33.53
C ILE A 14 -10.03 -3.00 -32.41
N ILE A 15 -11.20 -3.25 -31.86
CA ILE A 15 -11.59 -2.66 -30.60
C ILE A 15 -10.64 -3.31 -29.60
N PHE A 16 -9.55 -2.61 -29.32
CA PHE A 16 -8.77 -2.83 -28.13
C PHE A 16 -9.73 -2.56 -26.95
N LEU A 17 -10.43 -3.61 -26.55
CA LEU A 17 -11.04 -3.66 -25.24
C LEU A 17 -9.88 -3.59 -24.24
N TRP A 18 -9.46 -2.34 -23.98
CA TRP A 18 -8.72 -2.06 -22.77
C TRP A 18 -9.70 -2.37 -21.63
N SER A 19 -9.65 -3.62 -21.21
CA SER A 19 -10.26 -4.03 -19.96
C SER A 19 -9.57 -3.21 -18.89
N CYS A 20 -10.13 -2.03 -18.64
CA CYS A 20 -9.83 -1.26 -17.46
C CYS A 20 -10.30 -2.15 -16.31
N VAL A 21 -9.40 -2.98 -15.79
CA VAL A 21 -9.63 -3.62 -14.51
C VAL A 21 -9.82 -2.44 -13.56
N LYS A 22 -11.08 -2.09 -13.31
CA LYS A 22 -11.44 -1.21 -12.23
C LYS A 22 -11.02 -1.95 -10.96
N SER A 23 -9.80 -1.69 -10.52
CA SER A 23 -9.42 -2.01 -9.17
C SER A 23 -10.48 -1.36 -8.29
N ASN A 24 -11.21 -2.19 -7.55
CA ASN A 24 -12.25 -1.72 -6.66
C ASN A 24 -11.57 -0.71 -5.69
N PRO A 25 -11.95 0.58 -5.69
CA PRO A 25 -11.24 1.61 -4.92
C PRO A 25 -11.33 1.39 -3.41
N GLU A 26 -12.09 0.40 -2.96
CA GLU A 26 -12.25 0.10 -1.54
C GLU A 26 -11.30 -0.97 -1.00
N THR A 27 -10.66 -1.76 -1.86
CA THR A 27 -9.72 -2.80 -1.42
C THR A 27 -8.29 -2.30 -1.45
N ILE A 28 -7.71 -2.16 -0.27
CA ILE A 28 -6.29 -1.85 -0.12
C ILE A 28 -5.47 -3.14 -0.04
N PRO A 29 -4.21 -3.15 -0.52
CA PRO A 29 -3.32 -4.27 -0.31
C PRO A 29 -3.14 -4.55 1.18
N THR A 30 -3.18 -5.81 1.56
CA THR A 30 -3.14 -6.24 2.96
C THR A 30 -2.16 -7.40 3.14
N LEU A 31 -1.40 -7.37 4.22
CA LEU A 31 -0.48 -8.43 4.64
C LEU A 31 -0.93 -9.04 5.96
N SER A 32 -0.69 -10.35 6.11
CA SER A 32 -0.77 -11.00 7.43
C SER A 32 0.49 -10.73 8.26
N SER A 33 0.44 -11.00 9.57
CA SER A 33 1.62 -10.96 10.45
C SER A 33 2.76 -11.80 9.87
N HIS A 34 2.50 -13.03 9.48
CA HIS A 34 3.50 -13.93 8.92
C HIS A 34 4.16 -13.40 7.63
N GLN A 35 3.38 -12.81 6.75
CA GLN A 35 3.91 -12.15 5.54
C GLN A 35 4.77 -10.94 5.91
N GLY A 36 4.32 -10.13 6.86
CA GLY A 36 5.06 -8.95 7.34
C GLY A 36 6.38 -9.31 7.99
N GLU A 37 6.43 -10.36 8.80
CA GLU A 37 7.66 -10.82 9.45
C GLU A 37 8.79 -11.11 8.44
N LYS A 38 8.43 -11.70 7.30
CA LYS A 38 9.39 -12.02 6.24
C LYS A 38 9.98 -10.79 5.56
N LEU A 39 9.34 -9.64 5.71
CA LEU A 39 9.76 -8.38 5.09
C LEU A 39 10.70 -7.56 5.96
N LEU A 40 10.86 -7.89 7.24
CA LEU A 40 11.70 -7.13 8.18
C LEU A 40 13.15 -6.99 7.73
N SER A 41 13.71 -8.00 7.08
CA SER A 41 15.08 -7.97 6.58
C SER A 41 15.22 -7.49 5.14
N ASN A 42 14.11 -7.17 4.49
CA ASN A 42 14.10 -6.72 3.10
C ASN A 42 14.19 -5.20 3.04
N HIS A 43 15.32 -4.67 2.57
CA HIS A 43 15.59 -3.23 2.49
C HIS A 43 14.70 -2.46 1.52
N ASN A 44 13.91 -3.15 0.68
CA ASN A 44 12.93 -2.52 -0.21
C ASN A 44 11.62 -2.17 0.51
N TYR A 45 11.47 -2.56 1.76
CA TYR A 45 10.29 -2.33 2.59
C TYR A 45 10.64 -1.46 3.80
N ILE A 46 9.72 -0.60 4.17
CA ILE A 46 9.73 0.09 5.45
C ILE A 46 8.40 -0.13 6.18
N PHE A 47 8.46 -0.08 7.49
CA PHE A 47 7.27 -0.16 8.34
C PHE A 47 6.98 1.21 8.91
N ILE A 48 5.72 1.66 8.79
CA ILE A 48 5.23 2.90 9.39
C ILE A 48 4.20 2.56 10.46
N ASP A 49 4.49 2.97 11.68
CA ASP A 49 3.58 2.91 12.81
C ASP A 49 2.71 4.16 12.86
N VAL A 50 1.39 3.99 12.72
CA VAL A 50 0.44 5.11 12.76
C VAL A 50 -0.31 5.22 14.09
N ARG A 51 0.17 4.53 15.12
CA ARG A 51 -0.36 4.62 16.48
C ARG A 51 0.05 5.94 17.14
N THR A 52 -0.35 6.11 18.39
CA THR A 52 0.16 7.25 19.19
C THR A 52 1.66 7.11 19.48
N LYS A 53 2.30 8.24 19.81
CA LYS A 53 3.70 8.25 20.20
C LYS A 53 3.96 7.35 21.42
N GLN A 54 3.04 7.37 22.39
CA GLN A 54 3.14 6.53 23.60
C GLN A 54 3.07 5.04 23.28
N GLU A 55 2.17 4.62 22.40
CA GLU A 55 2.08 3.23 21.94
C GLU A 55 3.39 2.79 21.27
N HIS A 56 3.90 3.62 20.38
CA HIS A 56 5.16 3.36 19.67
C HIS A 56 6.34 3.24 20.62
N ASP A 57 6.47 4.17 21.54
CA ASP A 57 7.59 4.19 22.49
C ASP A 57 7.54 3.00 23.45
N THR A 58 6.36 2.52 23.79
CA THR A 58 6.22 1.35 24.68
C THR A 58 6.70 0.07 23.99
N SER A 59 6.31 -0.16 22.76
CA SER A 59 6.67 -1.34 21.98
C SER A 59 6.36 -1.10 20.52
N HIS A 60 7.27 -1.44 19.61
CA HIS A 60 7.08 -1.26 18.18
C HIS A 60 7.81 -2.33 17.38
N ILE A 61 7.41 -2.48 16.11
CA ILE A 61 8.12 -3.35 15.17
C ILE A 61 9.52 -2.76 14.91
N PRO A 62 10.59 -3.58 14.95
CA PRO A 62 11.94 -3.08 14.77
C PRO A 62 12.12 -2.27 13.49
N ASN A 63 12.89 -1.19 13.55
CA ASN A 63 13.18 -0.27 12.44
C ASN A 63 11.95 0.43 11.86
N SER A 64 10.80 0.38 12.52
CA SER A 64 9.64 1.13 12.10
C SER A 64 9.78 2.61 12.39
N THR A 65 9.20 3.42 11.52
CA THR A 65 9.14 4.87 11.65
C THR A 65 7.76 5.29 12.14
N HIS A 66 7.70 6.24 13.07
CA HIS A 66 6.44 6.69 13.66
C HIS A 66 5.88 7.93 12.95
N PHE A 67 4.63 7.81 12.51
CA PHE A 67 3.79 8.91 12.02
C PHE A 67 2.36 8.66 12.49
N SER A 68 1.91 9.33 13.55
CA SER A 68 0.55 9.14 14.04
C SER A 68 -0.49 9.40 12.94
N ILE A 69 -1.60 8.67 12.97
CA ILE A 69 -2.62 8.79 11.93
C ILE A 69 -3.15 10.24 11.79
N GLU A 70 -3.22 10.98 12.90
CA GLU A 70 -3.68 12.36 12.91
C GLU A 70 -2.72 13.32 12.19
N SER A 71 -1.42 13.01 12.18
CA SER A 71 -0.38 13.85 11.57
C SER A 71 0.15 13.32 10.24
N LEU A 72 -0.23 12.12 9.85
CA LEU A 72 0.34 11.44 8.66
C LEU A 72 0.22 12.31 7.40
N GLU A 73 -0.97 12.79 7.10
CA GLU A 73 -1.23 13.55 5.88
C GLU A 73 -0.50 14.90 5.86
N SER A 74 -0.44 15.60 6.99
CA SER A 74 0.30 16.87 7.11
C SER A 74 1.82 16.70 7.05
N ARG A 75 2.33 15.48 7.29
CA ARG A 75 3.75 15.15 7.27
C ARG A 75 4.16 14.32 6.05
N ILE A 76 3.34 14.34 5.00
CA ILE A 76 3.59 13.53 3.80
C ILE A 76 4.94 13.83 3.16
N ASP A 77 5.39 15.08 3.21
CA ASP A 77 6.69 15.49 2.66
C ASP A 77 7.88 14.78 3.34
N GLU A 78 7.75 14.44 4.62
CA GLU A 78 8.76 13.70 5.36
C GLU A 78 8.86 12.23 4.92
N ILE A 79 7.79 11.71 4.28
CA ILE A 79 7.70 10.33 3.79
C ILE A 79 8.22 10.21 2.35
N GLU A 80 8.34 11.32 1.61
CA GLU A 80 8.82 11.33 0.22
C GLU A 80 10.15 10.59 0.02
N LYS A 81 11.03 10.61 0.98
CA LYS A 81 12.31 9.87 0.95
C LYS A 81 12.12 8.35 0.81
N TYR A 82 10.94 7.83 1.07
CA TYR A 82 10.60 6.41 0.95
C TYR A 82 9.83 6.07 -0.33
N LYS A 83 9.74 7.00 -1.29
CA LYS A 83 8.92 6.85 -2.51
C LYS A 83 9.27 5.61 -3.33
N GLU A 84 10.55 5.23 -3.33
CA GLU A 84 11.05 4.05 -4.06
C GLU A 84 10.90 2.75 -3.27
N LYS A 85 10.40 2.82 -2.06
CA LYS A 85 10.18 1.66 -1.18
C LYS A 85 8.70 1.31 -1.10
N LYS A 86 8.44 0.06 -0.73
CA LYS A 86 7.10 -0.40 -0.35
C LYS A 86 6.90 -0.14 1.14
N ILE A 87 5.73 0.37 1.49
CA ILE A 87 5.42 0.79 2.85
C ILE A 87 4.41 -0.17 3.47
N VAL A 88 4.78 -0.79 4.58
CA VAL A 88 3.87 -1.56 5.42
C VAL A 88 3.38 -0.67 6.55
N VAL A 89 2.08 -0.40 6.59
CA VAL A 89 1.46 0.47 7.59
C VAL A 89 0.80 -0.38 8.66
N TYR A 90 1.08 -0.10 9.92
CA TYR A 90 0.48 -0.85 11.03
C TYR A 90 -0.02 0.05 12.15
N CYS A 91 -0.97 -0.49 12.89
CA CYS A 91 -1.45 0.08 14.14
C CYS A 91 -1.71 -1.05 15.16
N ARG A 92 -2.61 -0.85 16.10
CA ARG A 92 -2.93 -1.88 17.10
C ARG A 92 -3.74 -3.03 16.51
N SER A 93 -4.83 -2.73 15.78
CA SER A 93 -5.80 -3.72 15.28
C SER A 93 -5.95 -3.77 13.75
N GLY A 94 -5.40 -2.80 13.02
CA GLY A 94 -5.50 -2.68 11.56
C GLY A 94 -6.45 -1.59 11.06
N ASN A 95 -7.24 -0.94 11.94
CA ASN A 95 -8.22 0.07 11.52
C ASN A 95 -7.58 1.42 11.18
N ARG A 96 -6.78 1.98 12.08
CA ARG A 96 -6.05 3.24 11.83
C ARG A 96 -5.08 3.07 10.66
N SER A 97 -4.39 1.94 10.58
CA SER A 97 -3.45 1.64 9.50
C SER A 97 -4.14 1.42 8.15
N SER A 98 -5.35 0.91 8.12
CA SER A 98 -6.15 0.87 6.89
C SER A 98 -6.39 2.28 6.33
N LYS A 99 -6.76 3.23 7.20
CA LYS A 99 -6.90 4.64 6.83
C LYS A 99 -5.57 5.24 6.38
N GLY A 100 -4.49 4.98 7.11
CA GLY A 100 -3.14 5.45 6.77
C GLY A 100 -2.67 4.93 5.42
N THR A 101 -2.94 3.66 5.12
CA THR A 101 -2.61 3.05 3.83
C THR A 101 -3.33 3.76 2.68
N LYS A 102 -4.62 4.06 2.84
CA LYS A 102 -5.40 4.82 1.84
C LYS A 102 -4.82 6.21 1.59
N ILE A 103 -4.43 6.91 2.66
CA ILE A 103 -3.78 8.23 2.56
C ILE A 103 -2.49 8.11 1.74
N LEU A 104 -1.62 7.17 2.06
CA LEU A 104 -0.35 7.00 1.35
C LEU A 104 -0.55 6.65 -0.13
N ILE A 105 -1.49 5.78 -0.44
CA ILE A 105 -1.84 5.45 -1.84
C ILE A 105 -2.35 6.68 -2.59
N LYS A 106 -3.16 7.51 -1.96
CA LYS A 106 -3.65 8.78 -2.52
C LYS A 106 -2.49 9.69 -2.95
N TYR A 107 -1.41 9.71 -2.20
CA TYR A 107 -0.21 10.49 -2.48
C TYR A 107 0.83 9.77 -3.36
N GLY A 108 0.46 8.62 -3.93
CA GLY A 108 1.26 7.91 -4.92
C GLY A 108 2.31 6.97 -4.33
N PHE A 109 2.24 6.64 -3.05
CA PHE A 109 3.09 5.63 -2.42
C PHE A 109 2.56 4.21 -2.67
N GLU A 110 3.45 3.25 -2.74
CA GLU A 110 3.11 1.83 -2.71
C GLU A 110 3.00 1.38 -1.25
N ALA A 111 1.78 1.28 -0.76
CA ALA A 111 1.50 1.01 0.64
C ALA A 111 0.54 -0.16 0.81
N MET A 112 0.68 -0.86 1.93
CA MET A 112 -0.14 -2.00 2.31
C MET A 112 -0.40 -2.01 3.81
N ASN A 113 -1.56 -2.53 4.21
CA ASN A 113 -1.99 -2.62 5.60
C ASN A 113 -1.54 -3.93 6.23
N LEU A 114 -0.93 -3.87 7.42
CA LEU A 114 -0.65 -5.05 8.23
C LEU A 114 -1.93 -5.45 8.98
N SER A 115 -2.59 -6.50 8.49
CA SER A 115 -3.84 -7.00 9.07
C SER A 115 -3.64 -7.43 10.53
N GLY A 116 -4.57 -7.03 11.38
CA GLY A 116 -4.54 -7.36 12.81
C GLY A 116 -3.50 -6.58 13.62
N GLY A 117 -2.61 -5.82 12.99
CA GLY A 117 -1.65 -4.95 13.62
C GLY A 117 -0.83 -5.61 14.73
N MET A 118 -0.51 -4.87 15.78
CA MET A 118 0.27 -5.37 16.92
C MET A 118 -0.42 -6.49 17.68
N LEU A 119 -1.75 -6.55 17.68
CA LEU A 119 -2.50 -7.62 18.36
C LEU A 119 -2.22 -9.01 17.78
N GLN A 120 -1.98 -9.11 16.50
CA GLN A 120 -1.70 -10.36 15.79
C GLN A 120 -0.22 -10.52 15.40
N TRP A 121 0.59 -9.51 15.65
CA TRP A 121 2.02 -9.55 15.33
C TRP A 121 2.73 -10.63 16.16
N LYS A 122 3.47 -11.50 15.49
CA LYS A 122 4.21 -12.61 16.10
C LYS A 122 5.73 -12.48 15.91
N GLY A 123 6.15 -11.47 15.19
CA GLY A 123 7.57 -11.18 14.98
C GLY A 123 8.21 -10.47 16.18
N PRO A 124 9.47 -10.09 16.04
CA PRO A 124 10.19 -9.36 17.07
C PRO A 124 9.58 -7.97 17.31
N VAL A 125 9.75 -7.45 18.52
CA VAL A 125 9.42 -6.07 18.90
C VAL A 125 10.56 -5.46 19.67
N ASP A 126 10.75 -4.16 19.49
CA ASP A 126 11.61 -3.33 20.33
C ASP A 126 10.76 -2.69 21.42
N ASN A 127 11.28 -2.72 22.64
CA ASN A 127 10.70 -2.08 23.81
C ASN A 127 11.69 -1.01 24.30
N ASN A 128 11.18 0.18 24.59
CA ASN A 128 11.97 1.26 25.19
C ASN A 128 11.82 1.29 26.69
#